data_5a5d20e59c8910bd8d65e1517e464d95
#
_entry.id   5a5d20e59c8910bd8d65e1517e464d95
#
_cell.length_a   1.000
_cell.length_b   1.000
_cell.length_c   1.000
_cell.angle_alpha   90.00
_cell.angle_beta   90.00
_cell.angle_gamma   90.00
#
_symmetry.space_group_name_H-M   'P 1'
#
loop_
_entity.id
_entity.type
_entity.pdbx_description
1 polymer ?
#
loop_
_entity_poly.entity_id
_entity_poly.type
_entity_poly.pdbx_seq_one_letter_code
_entity_poly.pdbx_strand_id
1 'polypeptide(L)'
;KINAALFGRAIDCAAATYVDDSDTILEGGSIESDGRGTLLTTSSCLLSAGRNDYASESEADAMLRRKLGAERVLWLANGYLAGDDTDGHIDTLARLCPDDTIAYVRCDDPADEHYAAL
;
A
#
# COMPACT_ATOMS: atom_id res chain seq x y z
N LYS A 1 7.06 9.07 18.05
CA LYS A 1 7.47 8.91 19.46
C LYS A 1 7.35 7.45 19.94
N ILE A 2 6.26 6.73 19.64
CA ILE A 2 6.08 5.32 20.05
C ILE A 2 7.08 4.42 19.32
N ASN A 3 7.20 4.56 18.00
CA ASN A 3 8.09 3.74 17.19
C ASN A 3 9.56 3.86 17.60
N ALA A 4 10.07 5.08 17.79
CA ALA A 4 11.44 5.30 18.25
C ALA A 4 11.70 4.71 19.65
N ALA A 5 10.70 4.75 20.55
CA ALA A 5 10.83 4.14 21.87
C ALA A 5 10.79 2.60 21.81
N LEU A 6 9.98 2.03 20.90
CA LEU A 6 9.88 0.59 20.71
C LEU A 6 11.21 0.01 20.20
N PHE A 7 11.76 0.58 19.13
CA PHE A 7 13.00 0.09 18.54
C PHE A 7 14.25 0.44 19.36
N GLY A 8 14.22 1.53 20.16
CA GLY A 8 15.33 1.92 21.02
C GLY A 8 15.43 1.16 22.35
N ARG A 9 14.35 0.45 22.77
CA ARG A 9 14.29 -0.18 24.10
C ARG A 9 13.81 -1.63 24.13
N ALA A 10 12.99 -2.06 23.17
CA ALA A 10 12.28 -3.33 23.25
C ALA A 10 12.79 -4.40 22.30
N ILE A 11 13.54 -4.02 21.27
CA ILE A 11 14.02 -4.95 20.26
C ILE A 11 15.54 -4.91 20.25
N ASP A 12 16.15 -5.77 21.04
CA ASP A 12 17.58 -6.09 20.93
C ASP A 12 17.77 -7.02 19.72
N CYS A 13 17.55 -6.44 18.54
CA CYS A 13 17.78 -7.12 17.27
C CYS A 13 19.16 -6.76 16.77
N ALA A 14 20.18 -7.54 17.16
CA ALA A 14 21.55 -7.38 16.68
C ALA A 14 21.68 -7.42 15.12
N ALA A 15 20.62 -7.76 14.41
CA ALA A 15 20.55 -7.86 12.95
C ALA A 15 19.65 -6.79 12.29
N ALA A 16 19.01 -5.90 13.05
CA ALA A 16 18.11 -4.89 12.49
C ALA A 16 18.66 -3.47 12.68
N THR A 17 18.60 -2.66 11.63
CA THR A 17 18.90 -1.23 11.68
C THR A 17 17.60 -0.45 11.73
N TYR A 18 17.45 0.42 12.74
CA TYR A 18 16.33 1.36 12.78
C TYR A 18 16.60 2.51 11.83
N VAL A 19 15.65 2.78 10.95
CA VAL A 19 15.64 3.97 10.09
C VAL A 19 14.41 4.81 10.46
N ASP A 20 14.62 6.08 10.77
CA ASP A 20 13.53 7.01 11.02
C ASP A 20 13.04 7.59 9.68
N ASP A 21 11.84 7.23 9.32
CA ASP A 21 11.15 7.63 8.09
C ASP A 21 9.83 8.36 8.43
N SER A 22 9.80 9.07 9.56
CA SER A 22 8.60 9.73 10.09
C SER A 22 8.07 10.89 9.20
N ASP A 23 8.80 11.27 8.16
CA ASP A 23 8.39 12.20 7.11
C ASP A 23 7.57 11.52 5.99
N THR A 24 7.41 10.19 6.04
CA THR A 24 6.68 9.42 5.04
C THR A 24 5.52 8.69 5.69
N ILE A 25 4.32 8.88 5.16
CA ILE A 25 3.13 8.16 5.59
C ILE A 25 2.92 6.98 4.66
N LEU A 26 3.04 5.76 5.20
CA LEU A 26 2.78 4.53 4.49
C LEU A 26 2.14 3.52 5.45
N GLU A 27 0.89 3.24 5.23
CA GLU A 27 0.11 2.29 6.02
C GLU A 27 0.35 0.87 5.51
N GLY A 28 0.44 -0.10 6.42
CA GLY A 28 0.73 -1.49 6.04
C GLY A 28 -0.28 -2.07 5.05
N GLY A 29 -1.57 -1.76 5.22
CA GLY A 29 -2.64 -2.19 4.31
C GLY A 29 -2.67 -1.48 2.95
N SER A 30 -1.96 -0.35 2.81
CA SER A 30 -1.91 0.39 1.55
C SER A 30 -1.01 -0.22 0.48
N ILE A 31 -0.20 -1.21 0.85
CA ILE A 31 0.72 -1.92 -0.05
C ILE A 31 0.59 -3.43 0.11
N GLU A 32 0.79 -4.15 -0.97
CA GLU A 32 0.91 -5.61 -1.00
C GLU A 32 2.22 -5.97 -1.73
N SER A 33 2.94 -6.97 -1.23
CA SER A 33 4.25 -7.36 -1.77
C SER A 33 4.34 -8.86 -2.02
N ASP A 34 4.95 -9.25 -3.13
CA ASP A 34 5.31 -10.64 -3.42
C ASP A 34 6.64 -11.07 -2.77
N GLY A 35 7.35 -10.16 -2.11
CA GLY A 35 8.68 -10.41 -1.54
C GLY A 35 9.77 -10.60 -2.60
N ARG A 36 9.49 -10.37 -3.88
CA ARG A 36 10.40 -10.54 -5.03
C ARG A 36 10.53 -9.27 -5.88
N GLY A 37 10.25 -8.12 -5.26
CA GLY A 37 10.39 -6.82 -5.89
C GLY A 37 9.11 -6.27 -6.53
N THR A 38 7.98 -7.01 -6.54
CA THR A 38 6.69 -6.48 -6.98
C THR A 38 5.90 -5.94 -5.80
N LEU A 39 5.40 -4.71 -5.94
CA LEU A 39 4.40 -4.10 -5.07
C LEU A 39 3.10 -3.88 -5.82
N LEU A 40 1.98 -4.00 -5.12
CA LEU A 40 0.65 -3.65 -5.59
C LEU A 40 0.05 -2.61 -4.63
N THR A 41 -0.58 -1.59 -5.17
CA THR A 41 -1.17 -0.49 -4.41
C THR A 41 -2.33 0.16 -5.16
N THR A 42 -2.99 1.15 -4.56
CA THR A 42 -4.04 1.95 -5.20
C THR A 42 -3.64 3.42 -5.32
N SER A 43 -4.04 4.04 -6.42
CA SER A 43 -3.88 5.49 -6.61
C SER A 43 -4.77 6.26 -5.64
N SER A 44 -6.00 5.78 -5.40
CA SER A 44 -6.95 6.40 -4.47
C SER A 44 -6.37 6.54 -3.06
N CYS A 45 -5.61 5.56 -2.57
CA CYS A 45 -4.97 5.63 -1.26
C CYS A 45 -3.71 6.48 -1.27
N LEU A 46 -2.70 6.13 -2.08
CA LEU A 46 -1.38 6.77 -1.99
C LEU A 46 -1.36 8.23 -2.46
N LEU A 47 -2.30 8.64 -3.32
CA LEU A 47 -2.42 10.01 -3.79
C LEU A 47 -3.48 10.81 -3.03
N SER A 48 -4.10 10.23 -2.00
CA SER A 48 -5.10 10.93 -1.21
C SER A 48 -4.49 12.09 -0.42
N ALA A 49 -5.27 13.15 -0.29
CA ALA A 49 -4.89 14.33 0.48
C ALA A 49 -4.61 13.97 1.96
N GLY A 50 -3.60 14.62 2.54
CA GLY A 50 -3.25 14.43 3.94
C GLY A 50 -2.30 13.28 4.24
N ARG A 51 -1.85 12.52 3.23
CA ARG A 51 -0.74 11.57 3.36
C ARG A 51 0.58 12.21 2.98
N ASN A 52 1.02 12.07 1.74
CA ASN A 52 2.34 12.53 1.31
C ASN A 52 2.31 13.64 0.26
N ASP A 53 1.12 14.11 -0.12
CA ASP A 53 0.89 15.17 -1.12
C ASP A 53 1.58 14.90 -2.47
N TYR A 54 1.72 13.62 -2.88
CA TYR A 54 2.29 13.28 -4.18
C TYR A 54 1.39 13.81 -5.31
N ALA A 55 2.01 14.50 -6.27
CA ALA A 55 1.29 15.04 -7.41
C ALA A 55 0.97 13.96 -8.48
N SER A 56 1.59 12.79 -8.41
CA SER A 56 1.42 11.72 -9.40
C SER A 56 1.84 10.34 -8.87
N GLU A 57 1.34 9.30 -9.53
CA GLU A 57 1.82 7.92 -9.31
C GLU A 57 3.33 7.81 -9.51
N SER A 58 3.92 8.56 -10.43
CA SER A 58 5.36 8.52 -10.69
C SER A 58 6.19 8.98 -9.49
N GLU A 59 5.73 9.96 -8.73
CA GLU A 59 6.41 10.40 -7.52
C GLU A 59 6.30 9.37 -6.40
N ALA A 60 5.11 8.81 -6.21
CA ALA A 60 4.88 7.74 -5.24
C ALA A 60 5.67 6.45 -5.62
N ASP A 61 5.70 6.08 -6.90
CA ASP A 61 6.51 4.97 -7.43
C ASP A 61 8.00 5.15 -7.10
N ALA A 62 8.52 6.34 -7.32
CA ALA A 62 9.93 6.65 -6.99
C ALA A 62 10.22 6.51 -5.49
N MET A 63 9.27 6.86 -4.62
CA MET A 63 9.38 6.65 -3.19
C MET A 63 9.37 5.17 -2.82
N LEU A 64 8.42 4.39 -3.36
CA LEU A 64 8.31 2.95 -3.11
C LEU A 64 9.59 2.21 -3.55
N ARG A 65 10.12 2.53 -4.72
CA ARG A 65 11.40 1.98 -5.20
C ARG A 65 12.56 2.32 -4.27
N ARG A 66 12.67 3.58 -3.88
CA ARG A 66 13.78 4.03 -3.04
C ARG A 66 13.74 3.47 -1.62
N LYS A 67 12.55 3.45 -0.99
CA LYS A 67 12.39 3.09 0.42
C LYS A 67 12.17 1.60 0.66
N LEU A 68 11.48 0.93 -0.25
CA LEU A 68 11.13 -0.49 -0.11
C LEU A 68 11.87 -1.41 -1.09
N GLY A 69 12.68 -0.85 -1.99
CA GLY A 69 13.42 -1.65 -2.97
C GLY A 69 12.52 -2.26 -4.06
N ALA A 70 11.37 -1.66 -4.33
CA ALA A 70 10.48 -2.15 -5.37
C ALA A 70 11.15 -2.08 -6.76
N GLU A 71 11.09 -3.16 -7.51
CA GLU A 71 11.50 -3.22 -8.91
C GLU A 71 10.34 -2.92 -9.85
N ARG A 72 9.12 -3.26 -9.43
CA ARG A 72 7.88 -3.05 -10.17
C ARG A 72 6.76 -2.66 -9.22
N VAL A 73 6.00 -1.63 -9.57
CA VAL A 73 4.78 -1.25 -8.85
C VAL A 73 3.59 -1.39 -9.79
N LEU A 74 2.57 -2.12 -9.34
CA LEU A 74 1.30 -2.28 -10.01
C LEU A 74 0.28 -1.37 -9.33
N TRP A 75 -0.46 -0.60 -10.12
CA TRP A 75 -1.41 0.38 -9.65
C TRP A 75 -2.84 -0.01 -10.00
N LEU A 76 -3.74 0.01 -9.00
CA LEU A 76 -5.17 0.04 -9.22
C LEU A 76 -5.66 1.49 -9.10
N ALA A 77 -6.37 1.96 -10.12
CA ALA A 77 -6.86 3.34 -10.14
C ALA A 77 -7.95 3.59 -9.09
N ASN A 78 -8.80 2.59 -8.86
CA ASN A 78 -9.94 2.67 -7.94
C ASN A 78 -9.68 1.86 -6.68
N GLY A 79 -10.36 2.23 -5.59
CA GLY A 79 -10.24 1.56 -4.30
C GLY A 79 -11.50 1.65 -3.46
N TYR A 80 -12.62 2.13 -4.02
CA TYR A 80 -13.85 2.33 -3.26
C TYR A 80 -14.50 1.02 -2.85
N LEU A 81 -14.76 0.89 -1.55
CA LEU A 81 -15.65 -0.12 -0.95
C LEU A 81 -16.57 0.57 0.05
N ALA A 82 -17.87 0.31 0.00
CA ALA A 82 -18.82 0.86 0.95
C ALA A 82 -18.48 0.41 2.38
N GLY A 83 -18.32 1.38 3.27
CA GLY A 83 -17.94 1.13 4.66
C GLY A 83 -16.44 0.98 4.91
N ASP A 84 -15.60 1.06 3.89
CA ASP A 84 -14.16 1.17 4.05
C ASP A 84 -13.78 2.60 4.46
N ASP A 85 -13.00 2.75 5.53
CA ASP A 85 -12.51 4.02 6.09
C ASP A 85 -11.01 4.24 5.83
N THR A 86 -10.42 3.42 4.94
CA THR A 86 -8.99 3.43 4.65
C THR A 86 -8.61 4.20 3.38
N ASP A 87 -9.57 4.79 2.68
CA ASP A 87 -9.43 5.41 1.35
C ASP A 87 -8.99 4.44 0.25
N GLY A 88 -9.39 3.17 0.36
CA GLY A 88 -9.11 2.16 -0.64
C GLY A 88 -7.75 1.49 -0.49
N HIS A 89 -7.45 0.98 0.71
CA HIS A 89 -6.29 0.12 0.93
C HIS A 89 -6.31 -1.09 -0.01
N ILE A 90 -5.14 -1.45 -0.53
CA ILE A 90 -5.02 -2.57 -1.48
C ILE A 90 -5.35 -3.92 -0.85
N ASP A 91 -5.10 -4.11 0.44
CA ASP A 91 -5.32 -5.38 1.14
C ASP A 91 -6.80 -5.75 1.30
N THR A 92 -7.71 -4.78 1.14
CA THR A 92 -9.16 -5.02 1.05
C THR A 92 -9.62 -5.39 -0.35
N LEU A 93 -8.81 -5.16 -1.38
CA LEU A 93 -9.18 -5.25 -2.80
C LEU A 93 -8.48 -6.39 -3.54
N ALA A 94 -7.18 -6.58 -3.30
CA ALA A 94 -6.40 -7.57 -4.02
C ALA A 94 -5.18 -8.06 -3.22
N ARG A 95 -4.83 -9.33 -3.43
CA ARG A 95 -3.67 -9.98 -2.80
C ARG A 95 -2.81 -10.68 -3.84
N LEU A 96 -1.50 -10.56 -3.68
CA LEU A 96 -0.54 -11.36 -4.44
C LEU A 96 -0.48 -12.78 -3.87
N CYS A 97 -0.70 -13.77 -4.72
CA CYS A 97 -0.71 -15.18 -4.38
C CYS A 97 0.50 -15.90 -5.02
N PRO A 98 0.79 -17.15 -4.62
CA PRO A 98 1.77 -17.97 -5.32
C PRO A 98 1.49 -18.12 -6.81
N ASP A 99 2.51 -18.54 -7.56
CA ASP A 99 2.43 -18.87 -8.99
C ASP A 99 1.97 -17.68 -9.87
N ASP A 100 2.48 -16.46 -9.53
CA ASP A 100 2.21 -15.21 -10.23
C ASP A 100 0.70 -14.92 -10.40
N THR A 101 -0.08 -15.32 -9.40
CA THR A 101 -1.52 -15.16 -9.36
C THR A 101 -1.90 -13.96 -8.49
N ILE A 102 -2.95 -13.24 -8.87
CA ILE A 102 -3.58 -12.17 -8.08
C ILE A 102 -5.02 -12.56 -7.78
N ALA A 103 -5.38 -12.64 -6.50
CA ALA A 103 -6.77 -12.69 -6.06
C ALA A 103 -7.29 -11.27 -5.90
N TYR A 104 -8.50 -10.99 -6.37
CA TYR A 104 -9.09 -9.65 -6.28
C TYR A 104 -10.59 -9.70 -6.05
N VAL A 105 -11.12 -8.62 -5.47
CA VAL A 105 -12.57 -8.41 -5.31
C VAL A 105 -13.14 -7.97 -6.65
N ARG A 106 -14.30 -8.54 -6.99
CA ARG A 106 -15.05 -8.22 -8.21
C ARG A 106 -16.52 -8.05 -7.90
N CYS A 107 -17.17 -7.10 -8.53
CA CYS A 107 -18.62 -6.93 -8.52
C CYS A 107 -19.18 -7.25 -9.90
N ASP A 108 -20.12 -8.21 -9.98
CA ASP A 108 -20.78 -8.64 -11.23
C ASP A 108 -22.21 -8.11 -11.37
N ASP A 109 -22.75 -7.42 -10.36
CA ASP A 109 -24.09 -6.87 -10.39
C ASP A 109 -24.09 -5.42 -10.88
N PRO A 110 -24.63 -5.14 -12.10
CA PRO A 110 -24.69 -3.77 -12.62
C PRO A 110 -25.56 -2.81 -11.80
N ALA A 111 -26.37 -3.31 -10.88
CA ALA A 111 -27.20 -2.49 -9.99
C ALA A 111 -26.47 -2.13 -8.68
N ASP A 112 -25.35 -2.77 -8.39
CA ASP A 112 -24.54 -2.50 -7.21
C ASP A 112 -23.65 -1.25 -7.41
N GLU A 113 -23.51 -0.46 -6.35
CA GLU A 113 -22.69 0.75 -6.38
C GLU A 113 -21.21 0.51 -6.70
N HIS A 114 -20.70 -0.69 -6.43
CA HIS A 114 -19.30 -1.04 -6.68
C HIS A 114 -19.02 -1.48 -8.12
N TYR A 115 -20.06 -1.77 -8.93
CA TYR A 115 -19.89 -2.36 -10.26
C TYR A 115 -18.93 -1.59 -11.18
N ALA A 116 -18.96 -0.25 -11.10
CA ALA A 116 -18.14 0.59 -11.96
C ALA A 116 -16.70 0.76 -11.43
N ALA A 117 -16.46 0.43 -10.15
CA ALA A 117 -15.15 0.60 -9.50
C ALA A 117 -14.39 -0.72 -9.37
N LEU A 118 -15.09 -1.86 -9.35
CA LEU A 118 -14.56 -3.22 -9.21
C LEU A 118 -14.88 -4.08 -10.44
#